data_991b3d3ff58e7fdb0950c24c807d4142
#
_entry.id   991b3d3ff58e7fdb0950c24c807d4142
#
_cell.length_a   1.000
_cell.length_b   1.000
_cell.length_c   1.000
_cell.angle_alpha   90.00
_cell.angle_beta   90.00
_cell.angle_gamma   90.00
#
_symmetry.space_group_name_H-M   'P 1'
#
loop_
_entity.id
_entity.type
_entity.pdbx_description
1 polymer ?
#
loop_
_entity_poly.entity_id
_entity_poly.type
_entity_poly.pdbx_seq_one_letter_code
_entity_poly.pdbx_strand_id
1 'polypeptide(L)'
;MNRLFEWACGVLAGVALFCIMALTFFDVGGRKLLSTSIPGSLELTELLMVVVIFAALPLVSMRGEHVVFDSMDSYLPSAIRTLQRVLVHVLSAALLIGLAWLMWQTAADFAANGETTAQLKLSKAPFIYGMSVLCAFTGLVHLGLLTRPSDAERGEVDTL
;
A
#
# COMPACT_ATOMS: atom_id res chain seq x y z
N MET A 1 -12.55 -13.21 -1.55
CA MET A 1 -11.11 -13.02 -1.85
C MET A 1 -10.37 -13.23 -0.52
N ASN A 2 -9.20 -13.83 -0.51
CA ASN A 2 -8.71 -14.64 0.61
C ASN A 2 -8.39 -13.85 1.89
N ARG A 3 -9.09 -14.18 3.00
CA ARG A 3 -8.72 -13.76 4.37
C ARG A 3 -7.23 -13.97 4.69
N LEU A 4 -6.62 -14.96 4.04
CA LEU A 4 -5.19 -15.27 4.17
C LEU A 4 -4.30 -14.12 3.64
N PHE A 5 -4.68 -13.50 2.51
CA PHE A 5 -3.92 -12.40 1.94
C PHE A 5 -4.04 -11.11 2.79
N GLU A 6 -5.26 -10.79 3.26
CA GLU A 6 -5.46 -9.67 4.19
C GLU A 6 -4.63 -9.84 5.47
N TRP A 7 -4.65 -11.06 6.01
CA TRP A 7 -3.87 -11.39 7.20
C TRP A 7 -2.37 -11.29 6.93
N ALA A 8 -1.90 -11.79 5.79
CA ALA A 8 -0.48 -11.72 5.40
C ALA A 8 0.01 -10.26 5.24
N CYS A 9 -0.75 -9.42 4.53
CA CYS A 9 -0.41 -7.99 4.38
C CYS A 9 -0.47 -7.26 5.73
N GLY A 10 -1.46 -7.54 6.56
CA GLY A 10 -1.59 -6.95 7.89
C GLY A 10 -0.44 -7.35 8.82
N VAL A 11 -0.05 -8.62 8.83
CA VAL A 11 1.09 -9.12 9.61
C VAL A 11 2.39 -8.52 9.09
N LEU A 12 2.58 -8.45 7.77
CA LEU A 12 3.78 -7.86 7.16
C LEU A 12 3.93 -6.38 7.59
N ALA A 13 2.86 -5.60 7.46
CA ALA A 13 2.86 -4.19 7.90
C ALA A 13 3.10 -4.07 9.41
N GLY A 14 2.45 -4.89 10.23
CA GLY A 14 2.61 -4.89 11.69
C GLY A 14 4.02 -5.25 12.13
N VAL A 15 4.63 -6.27 11.54
CA VAL A 15 6.02 -6.67 11.82
C VAL A 15 6.98 -5.57 11.39
N ALA A 16 6.79 -4.95 10.21
CA ALA A 16 7.63 -3.85 9.76
C ALA A 16 7.54 -2.63 10.70
N LEU A 17 6.33 -2.27 11.15
CA LEU A 17 6.13 -1.20 12.16
C LEU A 17 6.81 -1.53 13.48
N PHE A 18 6.70 -2.76 13.95
CA PHE A 18 7.38 -3.20 15.17
C PHE A 18 8.90 -3.11 15.02
N CYS A 19 9.45 -3.50 13.88
CA CYS A 19 10.88 -3.38 13.57
C CYS A 19 11.33 -1.91 13.58
N ILE A 20 10.56 -1.00 12.97
CA ILE A 20 10.85 0.45 12.98
C ILE A 20 10.87 0.96 14.43
N MET A 21 9.87 0.60 15.23
CA MET A 21 9.79 1.00 16.63
C MET A 21 11.01 0.52 17.42
N ALA A 22 11.34 -0.77 17.31
CA ALA A 22 12.48 -1.36 17.99
C ALA A 22 13.81 -0.73 17.56
N LEU A 23 14.01 -0.56 16.23
CA LEU A 23 15.19 0.07 15.67
C LEU A 23 15.37 1.50 16.17
N THR A 24 14.31 2.30 16.15
CA THR A 24 14.33 3.68 16.62
C THR A 24 14.62 3.73 18.13
N PHE A 25 14.01 2.84 18.91
CA PHE A 25 14.26 2.76 20.35
C PHE A 25 15.73 2.47 20.67
N PHE A 26 16.32 1.47 20.00
CA PHE A 26 17.73 1.12 20.22
C PHE A 26 18.69 2.18 19.66
N ASP A 27 18.38 2.82 18.54
CA ASP A 27 19.21 3.88 17.97
C ASP A 27 19.24 5.12 18.88
N VAL A 28 18.08 5.56 19.36
CA VAL A 28 17.99 6.70 20.28
C VAL A 28 18.62 6.36 21.64
N GLY A 29 18.39 5.15 22.15
CA GLY A 29 19.02 4.67 23.39
C GLY A 29 20.55 4.62 23.27
N GLY A 30 21.07 4.08 22.16
CA GLY A 30 22.50 4.01 21.87
C GLY A 30 23.15 5.41 21.80
N ARG A 31 22.49 6.37 21.15
CA ARG A 31 22.95 7.76 21.11
C ARG A 31 23.01 8.41 22.48
N LYS A 32 21.98 8.18 23.34
CA LYS A 32 21.91 8.81 24.67
C LYS A 32 22.84 8.16 25.69
N LEU A 33 22.98 6.84 25.67
CA LEU A 33 23.71 6.10 26.68
C LEU A 33 25.17 5.83 26.28
N LEU A 34 25.42 5.60 24.99
CA LEU A 34 26.72 5.17 24.48
C LEU A 34 27.37 6.19 23.55
N SER A 35 26.68 7.32 23.28
CA SER A 35 27.11 8.34 22.31
C SER A 35 27.39 7.77 20.90
N THR A 36 26.81 6.62 20.58
CA THR A 36 26.94 5.93 19.31
C THR A 36 25.59 5.70 18.67
N SER A 37 25.47 5.97 17.37
CA SER A 37 24.30 5.69 16.54
C SER A 37 24.47 4.33 15.87
N ILE A 38 23.39 3.63 15.60
CA ILE A 38 23.41 2.40 14.81
C ILE A 38 23.67 2.78 13.35
N PRO A 39 24.77 2.34 12.72
CA PRO A 39 25.05 2.66 11.33
C PRO A 39 23.92 2.14 10.41
N GLY A 40 23.40 3.00 9.53
CA GLY A 40 22.34 2.62 8.59
C GLY A 40 20.93 2.51 9.20
N SER A 41 20.72 2.92 10.46
CA SER A 41 19.40 2.91 11.08
C SER A 41 18.36 3.71 10.29
N LEU A 42 18.76 4.84 9.72
CA LEU A 42 17.91 5.68 8.89
C LEU A 42 17.50 4.96 7.60
N GLU A 43 18.47 4.38 6.89
CA GLU A 43 18.20 3.63 5.64
C GLU A 43 17.29 2.43 5.86
N LEU A 44 17.49 1.70 6.96
CA LEU A 44 16.64 0.56 7.29
C LEU A 44 15.22 1.01 7.65
N THR A 45 15.08 2.12 8.36
CA THR A 45 13.76 2.72 8.66
C THR A 45 13.04 3.14 7.38
N GLU A 46 13.74 3.77 6.42
CA GLU A 46 13.18 4.14 5.12
C GLU A 46 12.67 2.92 4.34
N LEU A 47 13.47 1.85 4.26
CA LEU A 47 13.08 0.62 3.60
C LEU A 47 11.89 -0.07 4.27
N LEU A 48 11.86 -0.12 5.59
CA LEU A 48 10.75 -0.67 6.35
C LEU A 48 9.47 0.18 6.20
N MET A 49 9.59 1.51 6.14
CA MET A 49 8.46 2.40 5.89
C MET A 49 7.83 2.14 4.53
N VAL A 50 8.65 1.92 3.49
CA VAL A 50 8.17 1.50 2.18
C VAL A 50 7.36 0.20 2.26
N VAL A 51 7.86 -0.81 2.97
CA VAL A 51 7.15 -2.08 3.17
C VAL A 51 5.80 -1.85 3.84
N VAL A 52 5.74 -1.03 4.90
CA VAL A 52 4.48 -0.70 5.61
C VAL A 52 3.47 -0.07 4.67
N ILE A 53 3.88 0.98 3.94
CA ILE A 53 2.98 1.73 3.04
C ILE A 53 2.41 0.81 1.97
N PHE A 54 3.25 0.07 1.27
CA PHE A 54 2.81 -0.76 0.15
C PHE A 54 2.09 -2.03 0.59
N ALA A 55 2.37 -2.58 1.77
CA ALA A 55 1.59 -3.68 2.34
C ALA A 55 0.20 -3.24 2.81
N ALA A 56 0.06 -1.97 3.24
CA ALA A 56 -1.23 -1.41 3.66
C ALA A 56 -2.15 -1.07 2.48
N LEU A 57 -1.61 -0.73 1.29
CA LEU A 57 -2.41 -0.33 0.13
C LEU A 57 -3.50 -1.34 -0.26
N PRO A 58 -3.20 -2.64 -0.46
CA PRO A 58 -4.24 -3.61 -0.80
C PRO A 58 -5.25 -3.80 0.35
N LEU A 59 -4.80 -3.66 1.62
CA LEU A 59 -5.66 -3.81 2.79
C LEU A 59 -6.72 -2.70 2.86
N VAL A 60 -6.31 -1.45 2.65
CA VAL A 60 -7.20 -0.28 2.61
C VAL A 60 -8.16 -0.38 1.43
N SER A 61 -7.67 -0.78 0.25
CA SER A 61 -8.49 -0.95 -0.95
C SER A 61 -9.56 -2.03 -0.79
N MET A 62 -9.24 -3.14 -0.12
CA MET A 62 -10.17 -4.25 0.11
C MET A 62 -11.27 -3.90 1.12
N ARG A 63 -10.99 -3.00 2.08
CA ARG A 63 -11.97 -2.52 3.06
C ARG A 63 -12.89 -1.41 2.52
N GLY A 64 -12.61 -0.91 1.31
CA GLY A 64 -13.36 0.19 0.74
C GLY A 64 -13.09 1.54 1.44
N GLU A 65 -12.06 1.61 2.27
CA GLU A 65 -11.69 2.80 3.06
C GLU A 65 -10.92 3.86 2.22
N HIS A 66 -10.90 3.71 0.88
CA HIS A 66 -10.50 4.84 0.04
C HIS A 66 -11.53 5.95 0.24
N VAL A 67 -11.03 7.16 0.50
CA VAL A 67 -11.79 8.37 0.77
C VAL A 67 -13.00 8.46 -0.17
N VAL A 68 -14.12 7.94 0.29
CA VAL A 68 -15.40 8.13 -0.34
C VAL A 68 -15.91 9.44 0.21
N PHE A 69 -16.27 10.37 -0.64
CA PHE A 69 -16.97 11.58 -0.22
C PHE A 69 -18.41 11.21 0.17
N ASP A 70 -18.58 10.38 1.20
CA ASP A 70 -19.89 9.95 1.72
C ASP A 70 -20.80 11.13 2.04
N SER A 71 -20.18 12.28 2.37
CA SER A 71 -20.91 13.52 2.69
C SER A 71 -21.70 14.08 1.51
N MET A 72 -21.37 13.75 0.27
CA MET A 72 -22.08 14.21 -0.93
C MET A 72 -23.03 13.18 -1.53
N ASP A 73 -22.92 11.92 -1.12
CA ASP A 73 -23.72 10.82 -1.69
C ASP A 73 -25.22 10.98 -1.41
N SER A 74 -25.57 11.65 -0.31
CA SER A 74 -26.98 11.92 0.06
C SER A 74 -27.71 12.88 -0.88
N TYR A 75 -26.97 13.69 -1.65
CA TYR A 75 -27.55 14.74 -2.52
C TYR A 75 -27.52 14.38 -4.01
N LEU A 76 -26.86 13.29 -4.40
CA LEU A 76 -26.66 12.94 -5.81
C LEU A 76 -27.66 11.87 -6.29
N PRO A 77 -28.21 12.03 -7.52
CA PRO A 77 -29.03 10.99 -8.17
C PRO A 77 -28.24 9.68 -8.31
N SER A 78 -28.93 8.55 -8.23
CA SER A 78 -28.33 7.20 -8.28
C SER A 78 -27.43 6.96 -9.50
N ALA A 79 -27.81 7.51 -10.66
CA ALA A 79 -27.02 7.40 -11.89
C ALA A 79 -25.65 8.09 -11.79
N ILE A 80 -25.60 9.29 -11.17
CA ILE A 80 -24.35 10.04 -11.00
C ILE A 80 -23.45 9.33 -9.99
N ARG A 81 -24.00 8.79 -8.91
CA ARG A 81 -23.26 8.01 -7.91
C ARG A 81 -22.62 6.76 -8.54
N THR A 82 -23.33 6.03 -9.38
CA THR A 82 -22.79 4.87 -10.08
C THR A 82 -21.66 5.27 -11.04
N LEU A 83 -21.83 6.34 -11.80
CA LEU A 83 -20.81 6.87 -12.71
C LEU A 83 -19.55 7.29 -11.95
N GLN A 84 -19.70 8.01 -10.84
CA GLN A 84 -18.61 8.46 -9.99
C GLN A 84 -17.84 7.25 -9.43
N ARG A 85 -18.52 6.23 -8.90
CA ARG A 85 -17.90 5.01 -8.40
C ARG A 85 -17.08 4.30 -9.47
N VAL A 86 -17.65 4.09 -10.65
CA VAL A 86 -16.96 3.44 -11.77
C VAL A 86 -15.72 4.26 -12.17
N LEU A 87 -15.88 5.57 -12.30
CA LEU A 87 -14.77 6.46 -12.66
C LEU A 87 -13.63 6.41 -11.65
N VAL A 88 -13.94 6.45 -10.34
CA VAL A 88 -12.93 6.36 -9.27
C VAL A 88 -12.19 5.04 -9.33
N HIS A 89 -12.89 3.91 -9.41
CA HIS A 89 -12.24 2.60 -9.44
C HIS A 89 -11.41 2.39 -10.71
N VAL A 90 -11.91 2.81 -11.88
CA VAL A 90 -11.16 2.71 -13.14
C VAL A 90 -9.91 3.59 -13.11
N LEU A 91 -10.04 4.84 -12.66
CA LEU A 91 -8.90 5.76 -12.56
C LEU A 91 -7.87 5.26 -11.55
N SER A 92 -8.29 4.82 -10.37
CA SER A 92 -7.40 4.24 -9.35
C SER A 92 -6.68 3.00 -9.87
N ALA A 93 -7.40 2.09 -10.55
CA ALA A 93 -6.79 0.90 -11.14
C ALA A 93 -5.75 1.27 -12.22
N ALA A 94 -6.10 2.21 -13.11
CA ALA A 94 -5.20 2.64 -14.18
C ALA A 94 -3.93 3.29 -13.62
N LEU A 95 -4.05 4.17 -12.61
CA LEU A 95 -2.92 4.82 -11.96
C LEU A 95 -2.03 3.82 -11.21
N LEU A 96 -2.62 2.88 -10.45
CA LEU A 96 -1.86 1.89 -9.69
C LEU A 96 -1.14 0.88 -10.60
N ILE A 97 -1.78 0.43 -11.68
CA ILE A 97 -1.16 -0.47 -12.65
C ILE A 97 -0.06 0.27 -13.43
N GLY A 98 -0.30 1.52 -13.83
CA GLY A 98 0.71 2.35 -14.47
C GLY A 98 1.92 2.60 -13.57
N LEU A 99 1.69 2.89 -12.28
CA LEU A 99 2.74 3.04 -11.29
C LEU A 99 3.51 1.73 -11.08
N ALA A 100 2.82 0.60 -10.99
CA ALA A 100 3.45 -0.71 -10.88
C ALA A 100 4.38 -1.00 -12.06
N TRP A 101 3.96 -0.67 -13.27
CA TRP A 101 4.77 -0.82 -14.47
C TRP A 101 6.05 0.03 -14.42
N LEU A 102 5.93 1.31 -14.06
CA LEU A 102 7.08 2.21 -13.92
C LEU A 102 8.04 1.73 -12.83
N MET A 103 7.50 1.30 -11.68
CA MET A 103 8.32 0.74 -10.58
C MET A 103 9.05 -0.54 -11.00
N TRP A 104 8.40 -1.37 -11.81
CA TRP A 104 9.05 -2.59 -12.33
C TRP A 104 10.25 -2.26 -13.22
N GLN A 105 10.10 -1.27 -14.12
CA GLN A 105 11.21 -0.81 -14.97
C GLN A 105 12.34 -0.22 -14.12
N THR A 106 12.02 0.66 -13.17
CA THR A 106 13.00 1.25 -12.25
C THR A 106 13.74 0.17 -11.44
N ALA A 107 13.03 -0.87 -10.98
CA ALA A 107 13.66 -1.98 -10.27
C ALA A 107 14.64 -2.77 -11.16
N ALA A 108 14.29 -2.97 -12.43
CA ALA A 108 15.18 -3.63 -13.41
C ALA A 108 16.42 -2.79 -13.67
N ASP A 109 16.28 -1.47 -13.82
CA ASP A 109 17.42 -0.55 -14.00
C ASP A 109 18.34 -0.54 -12.78
N PHE A 110 17.77 -0.52 -11.55
CA PHE A 110 18.55 -0.58 -10.31
C PHE A 110 19.25 -1.92 -10.12
N ALA A 111 18.63 -3.02 -10.56
CA ALA A 111 19.26 -4.32 -10.55
C ALA A 111 20.43 -4.39 -11.55
N ALA A 112 20.26 -3.84 -12.76
CA ALA A 112 21.29 -3.81 -13.79
C ALA A 112 22.49 -2.92 -13.40
N ASN A 113 22.21 -1.77 -12.77
CA ASN A 113 23.24 -0.82 -12.35
C ASN A 113 23.87 -1.16 -10.99
N GLY A 114 23.38 -2.18 -10.28
CA GLY A 114 23.88 -2.57 -8.97
C GLY A 114 23.62 -1.51 -7.88
N GLU A 115 22.52 -0.76 -7.98
CA GLU A 115 22.16 0.29 -7.02
C GLU A 115 21.98 -0.24 -5.61
N THR A 116 22.72 0.33 -4.67
CA THR A 116 22.67 -0.05 -3.24
C THR A 116 22.43 1.17 -2.36
N THR A 117 22.06 0.93 -1.10
CA THR A 117 22.02 1.97 -0.08
C THR A 117 23.44 2.46 0.26
N ALA A 118 23.54 3.70 0.78
CA ALA A 118 24.82 4.36 0.97
C ALA A 118 25.68 3.72 2.07
N GLN A 119 25.07 3.35 3.21
CA GLN A 119 25.79 2.82 4.38
C GLN A 119 25.76 1.29 4.44
N LEU A 120 24.58 0.67 4.33
CA LEU A 120 24.40 -0.78 4.47
C LEU A 120 24.73 -1.56 3.21
N LYS A 121 24.88 -0.89 2.06
CA LYS A 121 25.11 -1.54 0.75
C LYS A 121 24.05 -2.60 0.39
N LEU A 122 22.82 -2.42 0.90
CA LEU A 122 21.71 -3.27 0.54
C LEU A 122 21.20 -2.93 -0.86
N SER A 123 20.93 -3.93 -1.68
CA SER A 123 20.31 -3.71 -2.99
C SER A 123 18.93 -3.12 -2.84
N LYS A 124 18.63 -2.03 -3.55
CA LYS A 124 17.32 -1.38 -3.56
C LYS A 124 16.31 -2.12 -4.44
N ALA A 125 16.78 -2.85 -5.44
CA ALA A 125 15.95 -3.51 -6.44
C ALA A 125 14.86 -4.42 -5.84
N PRO A 126 15.13 -5.35 -4.89
CA PRO A 126 14.12 -6.26 -4.37
C PRO A 126 12.98 -5.53 -3.64
N PHE A 127 13.25 -4.40 -2.99
CA PHE A 127 12.22 -3.58 -2.35
C PHE A 127 11.30 -2.95 -3.38
N ILE A 128 11.84 -2.41 -4.47
CA ILE A 128 11.06 -1.77 -5.53
C ILE A 128 10.24 -2.81 -6.31
N TYR A 129 10.77 -4.02 -6.54
CA TYR A 129 9.99 -5.13 -7.09
C TYR A 129 8.81 -5.49 -6.18
N GLY A 130 9.04 -5.59 -4.88
CA GLY A 130 7.96 -5.83 -3.89
C GLY A 130 6.87 -4.75 -3.95
N MET A 131 7.27 -3.47 -4.00
CA MET A 131 6.35 -2.34 -4.17
C MET A 131 5.52 -2.46 -5.45
N SER A 132 6.17 -2.77 -6.58
CA SER A 132 5.52 -2.95 -7.88
C SER A 132 4.45 -4.05 -7.82
N VAL A 133 4.77 -5.22 -7.25
CA VAL A 133 3.83 -6.34 -7.10
C VAL A 133 2.63 -5.96 -6.24
N LEU A 134 2.84 -5.28 -5.11
CA LEU A 134 1.76 -4.83 -4.23
C LEU A 134 0.88 -3.77 -4.89
N CYS A 135 1.47 -2.82 -5.64
CA CYS A 135 0.73 -1.85 -6.45
C CYS A 135 -0.13 -2.53 -7.53
N ALA A 136 0.46 -3.47 -8.28
CA ALA A 136 -0.26 -4.21 -9.31
C ALA A 136 -1.45 -4.97 -8.71
N PHE A 137 -1.22 -5.65 -7.58
CA PHE A 137 -2.27 -6.37 -6.87
C PHE A 137 -3.39 -5.41 -6.40
N THR A 138 -3.05 -4.25 -5.86
CA THR A 138 -4.03 -3.24 -5.44
C THR A 138 -4.84 -2.74 -6.62
N GLY A 139 -4.21 -2.49 -7.77
CA GLY A 139 -4.91 -2.14 -9.01
C GLY A 139 -5.90 -3.21 -9.47
N LEU A 140 -5.53 -4.49 -9.36
CA LEU A 140 -6.44 -5.61 -9.65
C LEU A 140 -7.61 -5.69 -8.66
N VAL A 141 -7.39 -5.38 -7.38
CA VAL A 141 -8.47 -5.30 -6.39
C VAL A 141 -9.49 -4.25 -6.80
N HIS A 142 -9.07 -3.07 -7.26
CA HIS A 142 -9.99 -2.03 -7.75
C HIS A 142 -10.81 -2.49 -8.95
N LEU A 143 -10.22 -3.23 -9.89
CA LEU A 143 -10.97 -3.84 -11.00
C LEU A 143 -11.99 -4.88 -10.52
N GLY A 144 -11.63 -5.67 -9.51
CA GLY A 144 -12.55 -6.64 -8.89
C GLY A 144 -13.72 -5.98 -8.14
N LEU A 145 -13.52 -4.78 -7.59
CA LEU A 145 -14.58 -4.02 -6.91
C LEU A 145 -15.61 -3.43 -7.88
N LEU A 146 -15.25 -3.21 -9.16
CA LEU A 146 -16.19 -2.78 -10.20
C LEU A 146 -17.32 -3.80 -10.43
N THR A 147 -17.04 -5.09 -10.21
CA THR A 147 -18.01 -6.18 -10.46
C THR A 147 -18.89 -6.48 -9.25
N ARG A 148 -18.67 -5.82 -8.10
CA ARG A 148 -19.50 -6.01 -6.91
C ARG A 148 -20.67 -5.04 -6.89
N PRO A 149 -21.91 -5.51 -6.67
CA PRO A 149 -23.08 -4.64 -6.45
C PRO A 149 -22.82 -3.75 -5.23
N SER A 150 -23.28 -2.49 -5.28
CA SER A 150 -23.18 -1.58 -4.14
C SER A 150 -24.01 -2.05 -2.96
N ASP A 151 -23.50 -1.86 -1.75
CA ASP A 151 -24.26 -2.17 -0.52
C ASP A 151 -25.56 -1.34 -0.39
N ALA A 152 -25.67 -0.23 -1.16
CA ALA A 152 -26.91 0.53 -1.31
C ALA A 152 -28.05 -0.28 -1.99
N GLU A 153 -27.71 -1.20 -2.91
CA GLU A 153 -28.71 -2.10 -3.51
C GLU A 153 -29.13 -3.25 -2.58
N ARG A 154 -28.28 -3.62 -1.62
CA ARG A 154 -28.62 -4.62 -0.59
C ARG A 154 -29.59 -4.07 0.46
N GLY A 155 -29.42 -2.81 0.87
CA GLY A 155 -30.31 -2.18 1.85
C GLY A 155 -31.75 -1.99 1.34
N GLU A 156 -31.95 -1.89 0.04
CA GLU A 156 -33.28 -1.72 -0.58
C GLU A 156 -34.02 -3.06 -0.72
N VAL A 157 -33.32 -4.18 -0.84
CA VAL A 157 -33.89 -5.53 -0.93
C VAL A 157 -34.33 -6.05 0.43
N ASP A 158 -33.66 -5.65 1.52
CA ASP A 158 -34.00 -6.10 2.89
C ASP A 158 -35.15 -5.29 3.52
N THR A 159 -35.68 -4.26 2.85
CA THR A 159 -36.81 -3.43 3.33
C THR A 159 -38.12 -3.69 2.58
N LEU A 160 -38.19 -4.67 1.67
CA LEU A 160 -39.40 -5.15 0.98
C LEU A 160 -39.81 -6.53 1.50
#